data_1ed702c52428504498ad7644fc965035
#
_entry.id   1ed702c52428504498ad7644fc965035
#
_cell.length_a   1.000
_cell.length_b   1.000
_cell.length_c   1.000
_cell.angle_alpha   90.00
_cell.angle_beta   90.00
_cell.angle_gamma   90.00
#
_symmetry.space_group_name_H-M   'P 1'
#
loop_
_entity.id
_entity.type
_entity.pdbx_description
1 polymer ?
#
loop_
_entity_poly.entity_id
_entity_poly.type
_entity_poly.pdbx_seq_one_letter_code
_entity_poly.pdbx_strand_id
1 'polypeptide(L)'
;MVSLNKRDKSAKQSYTKQVMDHFINPRNQGGMKNPDGKGTVGNPVCGDIMTLYIKVKKNKKGEEILTDICFETLGCGAAIATSSIITEMAKGKTMEKAWKISNLHVADELGGLPPQKMHCSNLAASALKSAIRKYYKDKKEKPAFLSE
;
A
#
# COMPACT_ATOMS: atom_id res chain seq x y z
N MET A 1 9.02 5.28 -30.72
CA MET A 1 9.01 4.73 -30.35
C MET A 1 9.02 3.75 -30.87
N VAL A 2 9.34 3.45 -30.96
CA VAL A 2 9.29 2.72 -31.38
C VAL A 2 8.98 1.81 -31.36
N SER A 3 9.26 1.90 -31.10
CA SER A 3 9.10 1.08 -31.03
C SER A 3 8.52 0.47 -30.77
N LEU A 4 8.18 1.03 -30.92
CA LEU A 4 7.17 0.29 -30.43
C LEU A 4 7.10 -0.99 -31.08
N ASN A 5 7.89 -1.80 -30.66
CA ASN A 5 7.88 -3.15 -31.07
C ASN A 5 6.82 -3.90 -30.29
N LYS A 6 6.65 -5.18 -30.55
CA LYS A 6 5.66 -5.99 -29.87
C LYS A 6 5.85 -6.02 -28.36
N ARG A 7 7.08 -5.92 -27.93
CA ARG A 7 7.38 -5.93 -26.50
C ARG A 7 6.78 -4.71 -25.82
N ASP A 8 6.94 -3.54 -26.42
CA ASP A 8 6.39 -2.31 -25.85
C ASP A 8 4.88 -2.35 -25.80
N LYS A 9 4.24 -2.86 -26.82
CA LYS A 9 2.79 -3.03 -26.83
C LYS A 9 2.37 -4.01 -25.74
N SER A 10 3.11 -5.09 -25.57
CA SER A 10 2.78 -6.07 -24.57
C SER A 10 2.90 -5.48 -23.16
N ALA A 11 3.95 -4.71 -22.91
CA ALA A 11 4.13 -4.05 -21.62
C ALA A 11 3.00 -3.07 -21.34
N LYS A 12 2.58 -2.29 -22.34
CA LYS A 12 1.47 -1.37 -22.19
C LYS A 12 0.15 -2.08 -21.91
N GLN A 13 -0.05 -3.25 -22.53
CA GLN A 13 -1.24 -4.04 -22.29
C GLN A 13 -1.24 -4.70 -20.93
N SER A 14 -0.07 -4.90 -20.33
CA SER A 14 0.05 -5.54 -19.02
C SER A 14 -0.32 -4.61 -17.87
N TYR A 15 -0.24 -3.29 -18.07
CA TYR A 15 -0.56 -2.32 -17.03
C TYR A 15 -1.78 -1.49 -17.44
N THR A 16 -2.70 -1.33 -16.48
CA THR A 16 -3.89 -0.52 -16.68
C THR A 16 -3.54 0.97 -16.65
N LYS A 17 -4.50 1.79 -17.04
CA LYS A 17 -4.36 3.25 -16.91
C LYS A 17 -4.21 3.65 -15.44
N GLN A 18 -4.89 2.96 -14.54
CA GLN A 18 -4.81 3.24 -13.11
C GLN A 18 -3.41 2.96 -12.59
N VAL A 19 -2.79 1.85 -13.00
CA VAL A 19 -1.42 1.53 -12.61
C VAL A 19 -0.47 2.62 -13.10
N MET A 20 -0.60 2.99 -14.37
CA MET A 20 0.28 4.01 -14.93
C MET A 20 0.09 5.36 -14.26
N ASP A 21 -1.15 5.73 -13.95
CA ASP A 21 -1.43 6.98 -13.26
C ASP A 21 -0.77 7.00 -11.88
N HIS A 22 -0.92 5.94 -11.11
CA HIS A 22 -0.32 5.88 -9.78
C HIS A 22 1.21 5.76 -9.82
N PHE A 23 1.76 5.23 -10.90
CA PHE A 23 3.20 5.19 -11.08
C PHE A 23 3.77 6.58 -11.43
N ILE A 24 3.10 7.29 -12.34
CA ILE A 24 3.57 8.59 -12.82
C ILE A 24 3.29 9.68 -11.79
N ASN A 25 2.13 9.62 -11.14
CA ASN A 25 1.70 10.60 -10.14
C ASN A 25 1.40 9.90 -8.82
N PRO A 26 2.40 9.34 -8.13
CA PRO A 26 2.13 8.63 -6.88
C PRO A 26 1.59 9.58 -5.82
N ARG A 27 0.57 9.11 -5.10
CA ARG A 27 -0.07 9.85 -4.01
C ARG A 27 0.58 9.46 -2.70
N ASN A 28 0.77 10.44 -1.83
CA ASN A 28 1.26 10.22 -0.47
C ASN A 28 2.64 9.57 -0.42
N GLN A 29 3.49 9.87 -1.40
CA GLN A 29 4.87 9.38 -1.42
C GLN A 29 5.73 10.23 -0.51
N GLY A 30 6.57 9.58 0.30
CA GLY A 30 7.50 10.26 1.18
C GLY A 30 7.43 9.72 2.59
N GLY A 31 8.34 10.19 3.44
CA GLY A 31 8.38 9.80 4.84
C GLY A 31 7.45 10.67 5.69
N MET A 32 7.32 10.28 6.94
CA MET A 32 6.45 10.98 7.88
C MET A 32 7.20 11.16 9.20
N LYS A 33 7.15 12.38 9.75
CA LYS A 33 7.70 12.65 11.06
C LYS A 33 6.79 12.12 12.15
N ASN A 34 7.36 11.44 13.11
CA ASN A 34 6.63 10.93 14.28
C ASN A 34 5.39 10.14 13.90
N PRO A 35 5.53 9.09 13.06
CA PRO A 35 4.37 8.29 12.72
C PRO A 35 3.85 7.55 13.94
N ASP A 36 2.56 7.31 14.00
CA ASP A 36 1.97 6.49 15.05
C ASP A 36 2.21 5.00 14.80
N GLY A 37 2.38 4.63 13.53
CA GLY A 37 2.77 3.28 13.16
C GLY A 37 3.64 3.32 11.91
N LYS A 38 4.55 2.35 11.82
CA LYS A 38 5.44 2.22 10.68
C LYS A 38 5.64 0.75 10.39
N GLY A 39 5.41 0.34 9.16
CA GLY A 39 5.61 -1.03 8.75
C GLY A 39 6.51 -1.10 7.54
N THR A 40 7.54 -1.93 7.63
CA THR A 40 8.46 -2.16 6.52
C THR A 40 8.44 -3.63 6.18
N VAL A 41 8.23 -3.92 4.90
CA VAL A 41 8.29 -5.29 4.38
C VAL A 41 9.16 -5.29 3.15
N GLY A 42 9.72 -6.44 2.84
CA GLY A 42 10.59 -6.55 1.68
C GLY A 42 10.57 -7.95 1.12
N ASN A 43 10.91 -8.03 -0.16
CA ASN A 43 11.14 -9.29 -0.83
C ASN A 43 12.60 -9.30 -1.25
N PRO A 44 13.49 -10.00 -0.49
CA PRO A 44 14.91 -9.97 -0.79
C PRO A 44 15.26 -10.60 -2.14
N VAL A 45 14.40 -11.49 -2.66
CA VAL A 45 14.63 -12.09 -3.96
C VAL A 45 14.47 -11.06 -5.07
N CYS A 46 13.44 -10.23 -4.99
CA CYS A 46 13.16 -9.20 -6.00
C CYS A 46 13.80 -7.86 -5.66
N GLY A 47 14.27 -7.68 -4.43
CA GLY A 47 14.85 -6.42 -4.00
C GLY A 47 13.82 -5.34 -3.69
N ASP A 48 12.53 -5.64 -3.75
CA ASP A 48 11.49 -4.68 -3.44
C ASP A 48 11.38 -4.50 -1.93
N ILE A 49 11.40 -3.26 -1.48
CA ILE A 49 11.21 -2.90 -0.08
C ILE A 49 10.16 -1.80 -0.01
N MET A 50 9.24 -1.93 0.92
CA MET A 50 8.12 -0.99 1.04
C MET A 50 7.91 -0.63 2.50
N THR A 51 7.80 0.67 2.78
CA THR A 51 7.53 1.18 4.11
C THR A 51 6.27 2.03 4.07
N LEU A 52 5.35 1.77 4.97
CA LEU A 52 4.16 2.60 5.17
C LEU A 52 4.22 3.25 6.54
N TYR A 53 3.84 4.51 6.59
CA TYR A 53 3.76 5.31 7.81
C TYR A 53 2.33 5.74 8.01
N ILE A 54 1.81 5.64 9.23
CA ILE A 54 0.42 5.99 9.51
C ILE A 54 0.31 6.95 10.70
N LYS A 55 -0.74 7.79 10.65
CA LYS A 55 -1.20 8.60 11.77
C LYS A 55 -2.61 8.17 12.11
N VAL A 56 -2.91 8.10 13.40
CA VAL A 56 -4.20 7.62 13.88
C VAL A 56 -4.79 8.65 14.84
N LYS A 57 -6.08 8.93 14.70
CA LYS A 57 -6.80 9.81 15.62
C LYS A 57 -8.17 9.21 15.89
N LYS A 58 -8.72 9.50 17.06
CA LYS A 58 -10.08 9.07 17.37
C LYS A 58 -11.07 10.08 16.85
N ASN A 59 -12.19 9.59 16.29
CA ASN A 59 -13.28 10.43 15.87
C ASN A 59 -14.22 10.69 17.05
N LYS A 60 -15.32 11.40 16.80
CA LYS A 60 -16.29 11.74 17.85
C LYS A 60 -16.93 10.52 18.49
N LYS A 61 -16.98 9.40 17.76
CA LYS A 61 -17.54 8.14 18.26
C LYS A 61 -16.52 7.31 19.03
N GLY A 62 -15.29 7.78 19.14
CA GLY A 62 -14.24 7.04 19.81
C GLY A 62 -13.57 5.99 18.94
N GLU A 63 -13.90 5.93 17.66
CA GLU A 63 -13.28 5.00 16.73
C GLU A 63 -11.93 5.53 16.28
N GLU A 64 -10.95 4.64 16.17
CA GLU A 64 -9.63 5.02 15.68
C GLU A 64 -9.66 5.08 14.15
N ILE A 65 -9.28 6.23 13.62
CA ILE A 65 -9.29 6.50 12.18
C ILE A 65 -7.86 6.68 11.73
N LEU A 66 -7.52 6.03 10.62
CA LEU A 66 -6.23 6.22 9.95
C LEU A 66 -6.32 7.55 9.20
N THR A 67 -5.85 8.62 9.85
CA THR A 67 -6.07 9.96 9.34
C THR A 67 -5.04 10.39 8.30
N ASP A 68 -3.85 9.82 8.35
CA ASP A 68 -2.83 10.13 7.37
C ASP A 68 -1.96 8.90 7.14
N ILE A 69 -1.46 8.78 5.93
CA ILE A 69 -0.65 7.63 5.53
C ILE A 69 0.24 8.05 4.37
N CYS A 70 1.48 7.61 4.40
CA CYS A 70 2.39 7.82 3.28
C CYS A 70 3.32 6.62 3.15
N PHE A 71 4.08 6.59 2.06
CA PHE A 71 4.92 5.45 1.77
C PHE A 71 6.25 5.85 1.17
N GLU A 72 7.22 4.97 1.36
CA GLU A 72 8.48 4.99 0.63
C GLU A 72 8.72 3.57 0.12
N THR A 73 9.25 3.45 -1.07
CA THR A 73 9.57 2.13 -1.60
C THR A 73 10.80 2.19 -2.50
N LEU A 74 11.58 1.12 -2.45
CA LEU A 74 12.58 0.80 -3.45
C LEU A 74 12.02 -0.37 -4.20
N GLY A 75 11.65 -0.17 -5.45
CA GLY A 75 11.04 -1.24 -6.22
C GLY A 75 10.63 -0.76 -7.58
N CYS A 76 9.92 -1.61 -8.30
CA CYS A 76 9.50 -1.32 -9.67
C CYS A 76 8.29 -0.39 -9.69
N GLY A 77 7.85 -0.03 -10.89
CA GLY A 77 6.67 0.82 -11.06
C GLY A 77 5.42 0.24 -10.42
N ALA A 78 5.27 -1.09 -10.45
CA ALA A 78 4.14 -1.74 -9.80
C ALA A 78 4.20 -1.59 -8.27
N ALA A 79 5.40 -1.60 -7.69
CA ALA A 79 5.55 -1.37 -6.25
C ALA A 79 5.12 0.05 -5.89
N ILE A 80 5.49 1.03 -6.70
CA ILE A 80 5.08 2.42 -6.50
C ILE A 80 3.56 2.54 -6.63
N ALA A 81 2.99 1.94 -7.68
CA ALA A 81 1.56 2.05 -7.94
C ALA A 81 0.73 1.38 -6.84
N THR A 82 1.13 0.20 -6.38
CA THR A 82 0.40 -0.50 -5.32
C THR A 82 0.51 0.23 -3.99
N SER A 83 1.68 0.80 -3.69
CA SER A 83 1.85 1.61 -2.49
C SER A 83 0.97 2.86 -2.55
N SER A 84 0.97 3.53 -3.69
CA SER A 84 0.18 4.75 -3.89
C SER A 84 -1.31 4.47 -3.69
N ILE A 85 -1.85 3.43 -4.35
CA ILE A 85 -3.29 3.17 -4.27
C ILE A 85 -3.68 2.72 -2.87
N ILE A 86 -2.86 1.93 -2.18
CA ILE A 86 -3.24 1.47 -0.85
C ILE A 86 -3.31 2.63 0.14
N THR A 87 -2.47 3.66 -0.03
CA THR A 87 -2.55 4.83 0.83
C THR A 87 -3.88 5.56 0.64
N GLU A 88 -4.36 5.63 -0.60
CA GLU A 88 -5.65 6.26 -0.86
C GLU A 88 -6.81 5.42 -0.34
N MET A 89 -6.70 4.09 -0.48
CA MET A 89 -7.74 3.19 0.00
C MET A 89 -7.88 3.21 1.53
N ALA A 90 -6.77 3.34 2.24
CA ALA A 90 -6.76 3.25 3.69
C ALA A 90 -7.03 4.60 4.38
N LYS A 91 -6.66 5.69 3.74
CA LYS A 91 -6.78 7.01 4.35
C LYS A 91 -8.24 7.34 4.66
N GLY A 92 -8.50 7.73 5.90
CA GLY A 92 -9.85 8.08 6.33
C GLY A 92 -10.68 6.90 6.78
N LYS A 93 -10.17 5.69 6.71
CA LYS A 93 -10.89 4.50 7.16
C LYS A 93 -10.63 4.25 8.63
N THR A 94 -11.55 3.51 9.28
CA THR A 94 -11.25 3.00 10.61
C THR A 94 -10.10 2.02 10.52
N MET A 95 -9.39 1.85 11.62
CA MET A 95 -8.27 0.92 11.66
C MET A 95 -8.72 -0.50 11.32
N GLU A 96 -9.93 -0.88 11.75
CA GLU A 96 -10.47 -2.20 11.41
C GLU A 96 -10.70 -2.36 9.92
N LYS A 97 -11.28 -1.35 9.27
CA LYS A 97 -11.51 -1.41 7.82
C LYS A 97 -10.20 -1.40 7.05
N ALA A 98 -9.23 -0.59 7.50
CA ALA A 98 -7.92 -0.57 6.87
C ALA A 98 -7.22 -1.93 6.98
N TRP A 99 -7.34 -2.58 8.14
CA TRP A 99 -6.78 -3.92 8.36
C TRP A 99 -7.31 -4.93 7.37
N LYS A 100 -8.57 -4.79 6.94
CA LYS A 100 -9.22 -5.74 6.04
C LYS A 100 -8.90 -5.53 4.56
N ILE A 101 -8.16 -4.48 4.23
CA ILE A 101 -7.73 -4.27 2.84
C ILE A 101 -6.78 -5.40 2.45
N SER A 102 -7.14 -6.14 1.41
CA SER A 102 -6.37 -7.29 0.95
C SER A 102 -5.59 -6.96 -0.31
N ASN A 103 -4.66 -7.85 -0.65
CA ASN A 103 -3.92 -7.72 -1.89
C ASN A 103 -4.83 -7.76 -3.12
N LEU A 104 -5.93 -8.51 -3.06
CA LEU A 104 -6.88 -8.56 -4.16
C LEU A 104 -7.62 -7.23 -4.31
N HIS A 105 -7.99 -6.59 -3.19
CA HIS A 105 -8.61 -5.27 -3.24
C HIS A 105 -7.67 -4.25 -3.89
N VAL A 106 -6.39 -4.29 -3.55
CA VAL A 106 -5.38 -3.39 -4.13
C VAL A 106 -5.30 -3.59 -5.65
N ALA A 107 -5.20 -4.84 -6.08
CA ALA A 107 -5.12 -5.15 -7.50
C ALA A 107 -6.39 -4.73 -8.24
N ASP A 108 -7.56 -4.97 -7.64
CA ASP A 108 -8.84 -4.60 -8.25
C ASP A 108 -8.96 -3.09 -8.44
N GLU A 109 -8.56 -2.31 -7.45
CA GLU A 109 -8.62 -0.85 -7.55
C GLU A 109 -7.71 -0.31 -8.65
N LEU A 110 -6.66 -1.05 -8.97
CA LEU A 110 -5.77 -0.70 -10.07
C LEU A 110 -6.24 -1.25 -11.41
N GLY A 111 -7.39 -1.94 -11.44
CA GLY A 111 -7.91 -2.54 -12.66
C GLY A 111 -7.19 -3.84 -13.04
N GLY A 112 -6.44 -4.40 -12.11
CA GLY A 112 -5.70 -5.63 -12.31
C GLY A 112 -4.20 -5.39 -12.43
N LEU A 113 -3.43 -6.43 -12.14
CA LEU A 113 -1.97 -6.42 -12.27
C LEU A 113 -1.55 -7.67 -13.05
N PRO A 114 -0.45 -7.59 -13.82
CA PRO A 114 0.11 -8.80 -14.42
C PRO A 114 0.43 -9.82 -13.33
N PRO A 115 0.25 -11.12 -13.60
CA PRO A 115 0.48 -12.14 -12.58
C PRO A 115 1.85 -12.06 -11.92
N GLN A 116 2.89 -11.73 -12.69
CA GLN A 116 4.24 -11.64 -12.15
C GLN A 116 4.45 -10.41 -11.26
N LYS A 117 3.47 -9.51 -11.20
CA LYS A 117 3.53 -8.31 -10.36
C LYS A 117 2.58 -8.35 -9.17
N MET A 118 1.83 -9.43 -9.01
CA MET A 118 0.90 -9.56 -7.88
C MET A 118 1.61 -9.51 -6.54
N HIS A 119 2.89 -9.90 -6.47
CA HIS A 119 3.63 -9.81 -5.22
C HIS A 119 3.72 -8.38 -4.70
N CYS A 120 3.66 -7.38 -5.59
CA CYS A 120 3.70 -5.98 -5.16
C CYS A 120 2.45 -5.62 -4.37
N SER A 121 1.27 -6.12 -4.77
CA SER A 121 0.05 -5.88 -4.00
C SER A 121 0.09 -6.63 -2.66
N ASN A 122 0.72 -7.81 -2.63
CA ASN A 122 0.93 -8.53 -1.37
C ASN A 122 1.80 -7.72 -0.41
N LEU A 123 2.87 -7.14 -0.92
CA LEU A 123 3.76 -6.30 -0.11
C LEU A 123 3.01 -5.08 0.44
N ALA A 124 2.20 -4.43 -0.40
CA ALA A 124 1.46 -3.24 0.04
C ALA A 124 0.50 -3.59 1.18
N ALA A 125 -0.27 -4.67 1.02
CA ALA A 125 -1.20 -5.09 2.07
C ALA A 125 -0.45 -5.49 3.34
N SER A 126 0.68 -6.19 3.19
CA SER A 126 1.49 -6.60 4.34
C SER A 126 2.11 -5.42 5.07
N ALA A 127 2.59 -4.42 4.31
CA ALA A 127 3.16 -3.22 4.92
C ALA A 127 2.12 -2.45 5.72
N LEU A 128 0.90 -2.35 5.21
CA LEU A 128 -0.18 -1.70 5.93
C LEU A 128 -0.50 -2.44 7.23
N LYS A 129 -0.62 -3.76 7.15
CA LYS A 129 -0.87 -4.57 8.36
C LYS A 129 0.27 -4.45 9.35
N SER A 130 1.50 -4.42 8.87
CA SER A 130 2.67 -4.25 9.73
C SER A 130 2.62 -2.91 10.47
N ALA A 131 2.26 -1.83 9.77
CA ALA A 131 2.14 -0.51 10.40
C ALA A 131 1.03 -0.50 11.45
N ILE A 132 -0.10 -1.12 11.18
CA ILE A 132 -1.21 -1.20 12.12
C ILE A 132 -0.82 -2.02 13.35
N ARG A 133 -0.17 -3.18 13.16
CA ARG A 133 0.31 -4.00 14.27
C ARG A 133 1.27 -3.22 15.16
N LYS A 134 2.18 -2.47 14.55
CA LYS A 134 3.17 -1.69 15.31
C LYS A 134 2.48 -0.62 16.15
N TYR A 135 1.46 0.03 15.61
CA TYR A 135 0.69 1.02 16.33
C TYR A 135 0.08 0.44 17.61
N TYR A 136 -0.60 -0.71 17.47
CA TYR A 136 -1.25 -1.33 18.62
C TYR A 136 -0.24 -1.96 19.60
N LYS A 137 0.86 -2.49 19.07
CA LYS A 137 1.91 -3.04 19.93
C LYS A 137 2.51 -1.95 20.81
N ASP A 138 2.77 -0.78 20.25
CA ASP A 138 3.34 0.33 21.01
C ASP A 138 2.37 0.83 22.07
N LYS A 139 1.06 0.76 21.81
CA LYS A 139 0.02 1.10 22.77
C LYS A 139 -0.26 -0.03 23.75
N LYS A 140 0.31 -1.19 23.56
CA LYS A 140 0.05 -2.40 24.34
C LYS A 140 -1.43 -2.79 24.31
N GLU A 141 -2.07 -2.61 23.14
CA GLU A 141 -3.46 -2.99 22.91
C GLU A 141 -3.52 -4.07 21.87
N LYS A 142 -4.55 -4.90 21.93
CA LYS A 142 -4.75 -5.96 20.95
C LYS A 142 -6.24 -6.03 20.60
N PRO A 143 -6.70 -5.20 19.67
CA PRO A 143 -8.09 -5.27 19.23
C PRO A 143 -8.42 -6.63 18.64
N ALA A 144 -9.68 -7.01 18.73
CA ALA A 144 -10.11 -8.34 18.28
C ALA A 144 -9.78 -8.59 16.80
N PHE A 145 -9.89 -7.57 15.95
CA PHE A 145 -9.64 -7.76 14.52
C PHE A 145 -8.19 -8.12 14.20
N LEU A 146 -7.25 -7.84 15.09
CA LEU A 146 -5.85 -8.18 14.85
C LEU A 146 -5.57 -9.67 14.90
N SER A 147 -6.46 -10.44 15.52
CA SER A 147 -6.27 -11.88 15.64
C SER A 147 -6.70 -12.65 14.40
N GLU A 148 -7.25 -11.97 13.41
CA GLU A 148 -7.68 -12.60 12.17
C GLU A 148 -6.56 -12.81 11.17
#